data_b4d3b6b20b6a8d5e09f8af6454e01e24
#
_entry.id   b4d3b6b20b6a8d5e09f8af6454e01e24
#
_cell.length_a   1.000
_cell.length_b   1.000
_cell.length_c   1.000
_cell.angle_alpha   90.00
_cell.angle_beta   90.00
_cell.angle_gamma   90.00
#
_symmetry.space_group_name_H-M   'P 1'
#
loop_
_entity.id
_entity.type
_entity.pdbx_description
1 polymer ?
#
loop_
_entity_poly.entity_id
_entity_poly.type
_entity_poly.pdbx_seq_one_letter_code
_entity_poly.pdbx_strand_id
1 'polypeptide(L)'
;MTTTIVPTVHAETGNSGWRTVGIDPEMWTDGPEVEDTPMQYTYQGNAIVELEVSYVPSHLSPRAYGVIVIELFEQWAPITTENMILHVEEGIYDGIFFHRVIDDFVVQGGDPTCSTILVYPATSPQCGSGGTGETIPLEHNPNLSHVDGAIGMARSQDPDSADAQWYIAETEAHGLDPENREDEGYATFGIVRDGMSHIRGIALTPTSDDPTGEEIVQNPASSAGRPTYEAEIITVRMIGVSDPDGTLRFGEVDTEDDKGWLSSMSDALGIIGLSLGSLLALAGVSFLVFYVARIDPPLGIEQGQKPPTFDAVLLDESYES
;
A
#
# COMPACT_ATOMS: atom_id res chain seq x y z
N MET A 1 42.37 8.04 -28.55
CA MET A 1 40.92 8.06 -28.79
C MET A 1 40.26 8.06 -27.42
N THR A 2 39.81 9.22 -26.97
CA THR A 2 39.16 9.44 -25.68
C THR A 2 37.64 9.23 -25.90
N THR A 3 37.10 8.15 -25.35
CA THR A 3 35.67 7.87 -25.37
C THR A 3 35.01 8.75 -24.31
N THR A 4 34.25 9.73 -24.75
CA THR A 4 33.44 10.57 -23.88
C THR A 4 32.19 9.78 -23.52
N ILE A 5 32.06 9.37 -22.25
CA ILE A 5 30.82 8.82 -21.71
C ILE A 5 29.86 10.00 -21.53
N VAL A 6 28.82 10.06 -22.33
CA VAL A 6 27.71 11.00 -22.16
C VAL A 6 26.82 10.39 -21.07
N PRO A 7 26.57 11.07 -19.95
CA PRO A 7 25.58 10.58 -18.98
C PRO A 7 24.21 10.62 -19.65
N THR A 8 23.54 9.48 -19.67
CA THR A 8 22.13 9.39 -20.07
C THR A 8 21.31 10.08 -18.99
N VAL A 9 20.80 11.25 -19.29
CA VAL A 9 19.81 11.93 -18.46
C VAL A 9 18.53 11.11 -18.61
N HIS A 10 18.18 10.34 -17.58
CA HIS A 10 16.87 9.76 -17.48
C HIS A 10 15.84 10.90 -17.40
N ALA A 11 14.86 10.86 -18.27
CA ALA A 11 13.79 11.85 -18.32
C ALA A 11 13.04 11.78 -16.97
N GLU A 12 12.90 12.93 -16.32
CA GLU A 12 11.98 13.13 -15.21
C GLU A 12 10.55 12.87 -15.72
N THR A 13 10.08 11.64 -15.55
CA THR A 13 8.69 11.25 -15.79
C THR A 13 8.06 10.92 -14.44
N GLY A 14 7.66 11.92 -13.68
CA GLY A 14 6.92 11.72 -12.45
C GLY A 14 6.55 13.06 -11.83
N ASN A 15 5.35 13.16 -11.35
CA ASN A 15 4.90 14.30 -10.57
C ASN A 15 5.60 14.27 -9.20
N SER A 16 6.84 14.74 -9.13
CA SER A 16 7.69 14.76 -7.91
C SER A 16 7.18 15.74 -6.83
N GLY A 17 5.91 16.13 -6.88
CA GLY A 17 5.29 17.03 -5.90
C GLY A 17 5.40 16.52 -4.46
N TRP A 18 5.42 15.21 -4.25
CA TRP A 18 5.58 14.62 -2.93
C TRP A 18 6.94 14.94 -2.27
N ARG A 19 8.00 15.13 -3.04
CA ARG A 19 9.32 15.53 -2.49
C ARG A 19 9.31 16.91 -1.83
N THR A 20 8.25 17.67 -2.01
CA THR A 20 8.06 18.98 -1.38
C THR A 20 7.15 18.92 -0.13
N VAL A 21 6.78 17.72 0.31
CA VAL A 21 5.95 17.49 1.49
C VAL A 21 6.82 16.92 2.61
N GLY A 22 7.03 17.67 3.68
CA GLY A 22 7.70 17.20 4.89
C GLY A 22 6.73 16.40 5.75
N ILE A 23 7.13 15.21 6.18
CA ILE A 23 6.37 14.34 7.08
C ILE A 23 7.10 14.28 8.41
N ASP A 24 6.40 14.64 9.49
CA ASP A 24 6.91 14.51 10.86
C ASP A 24 6.79 13.05 11.32
N PRO A 25 7.91 12.35 11.57
CA PRO A 25 7.88 10.96 12.02
C PRO A 25 7.27 10.76 13.42
N GLU A 26 7.20 11.80 14.26
CA GLU A 26 6.62 11.70 15.61
C GLU A 26 5.11 11.40 15.59
N MET A 27 4.46 11.55 14.43
CA MET A 27 3.05 11.21 14.28
C MET A 27 2.78 9.68 14.25
N TRP A 28 3.78 8.86 14.02
CA TRP A 28 3.65 7.42 13.91
C TRP A 28 3.81 6.73 15.26
N THR A 29 2.99 5.72 15.52
CA THR A 29 2.91 5.07 16.84
C THR A 29 2.90 3.55 16.80
N ASP A 30 2.85 2.95 15.61
CA ASP A 30 2.79 1.50 15.39
C ASP A 30 3.98 1.02 14.53
N GLY A 31 5.18 1.40 14.97
CA GLY A 31 6.43 0.97 14.35
C GLY A 31 6.96 -0.35 14.94
N PRO A 32 8.04 -0.91 14.32
CA PRO A 32 8.73 -2.07 14.83
C PRO A 32 9.52 -1.75 16.10
N GLU A 33 9.84 -2.79 16.88
CA GLU A 33 10.75 -2.71 18.02
C GLU A 33 12.18 -2.92 17.54
N VAL A 34 12.93 -1.83 17.36
CA VAL A 34 14.29 -1.86 16.81
C VAL A 34 15.24 -1.09 17.71
N GLU A 35 16.32 -1.74 18.13
CA GLU A 35 17.36 -1.17 18.99
C GLU A 35 18.76 -1.41 18.41
N ASP A 36 19.71 -0.58 18.79
CA ASP A 36 21.15 -0.73 18.49
C ASP A 36 21.52 -0.81 17.00
N THR A 37 20.68 -0.25 16.11
CA THR A 37 20.95 -0.16 14.67
C THR A 37 20.72 1.26 14.15
N PRO A 38 21.43 1.70 13.09
CA PRO A 38 21.13 2.97 12.42
C PRO A 38 19.70 3.08 11.91
N MET A 39 19.05 1.95 11.57
CA MET A 39 17.68 1.92 11.05
C MET A 39 16.61 2.34 12.07
N GLN A 40 16.92 2.39 13.37
CA GLN A 40 16.00 2.90 14.39
C GLN A 40 15.71 4.39 14.25
N TYR A 41 16.60 5.16 13.64
CA TYR A 41 16.46 6.61 13.48
C TYR A 41 15.79 6.96 12.15
N THR A 42 15.05 8.07 12.15
CA THR A 42 14.54 8.70 10.93
C THR A 42 15.57 9.69 10.39
N TYR A 43 15.65 9.81 9.07
CA TYR A 43 16.64 10.66 8.41
C TYR A 43 15.96 11.66 7.50
N GLN A 44 16.30 12.95 7.68
CA GLN A 44 15.72 14.04 6.91
C GLN A 44 15.92 13.85 5.41
N GLY A 45 14.83 14.00 4.65
CA GLY A 45 14.83 13.93 3.20
C GLY A 45 14.60 12.54 2.63
N ASN A 46 14.61 11.48 3.44
CA ASN A 46 14.27 10.14 2.97
C ASN A 46 12.82 10.06 2.48
N ALA A 47 12.61 9.38 1.36
CA ALA A 47 11.30 9.17 0.80
C ALA A 47 10.39 8.34 1.71
N ILE A 48 9.12 8.72 1.81
CA ILE A 48 8.09 8.04 2.58
C ILE A 48 7.03 7.48 1.64
N VAL A 49 6.82 6.16 1.75
CA VAL A 49 5.82 5.39 0.99
C VAL A 49 4.69 5.00 1.90
N GLU A 50 3.46 5.09 1.42
CA GLU A 50 2.27 4.62 2.10
C GLU A 50 1.59 3.52 1.29
N LEU A 51 1.23 2.40 1.96
CA LEU A 51 0.48 1.29 1.40
C LEU A 51 -0.89 1.22 2.09
N GLU A 52 -1.96 1.25 1.32
CA GLU A 52 -3.28 0.86 1.80
C GLU A 52 -3.49 -0.64 1.57
N VAL A 53 -3.85 -1.39 2.61
CA VAL A 53 -3.96 -2.84 2.56
C VAL A 53 -5.28 -3.35 3.08
N SER A 54 -5.70 -4.54 2.59
CA SER A 54 -6.81 -5.28 3.16
C SER A 54 -6.50 -6.76 3.28
N TYR A 55 -6.90 -7.42 4.38
CA TYR A 55 -6.59 -8.82 4.63
C TYR A 55 -7.61 -9.47 5.58
N VAL A 56 -7.55 -10.78 5.70
CA VAL A 56 -8.37 -11.56 6.64
C VAL A 56 -7.42 -12.31 7.59
N PRO A 57 -7.26 -11.87 8.85
CA PRO A 57 -6.24 -12.39 9.74
C PRO A 57 -6.47 -13.84 10.21
N SER A 58 -7.69 -14.34 10.15
CA SER A 58 -8.00 -15.74 10.48
C SER A 58 -9.32 -16.18 9.83
N HIS A 59 -9.61 -17.49 9.77
CA HIS A 59 -10.78 -18.07 9.10
C HIS A 59 -12.05 -17.49 9.68
N LEU A 60 -12.48 -16.96 10.44
CA LEU A 60 -13.78 -16.44 10.90
C LEU A 60 -13.73 -14.95 11.20
N SER A 61 -12.59 -14.32 10.91
CA SER A 61 -12.42 -12.90 11.12
C SER A 61 -13.04 -12.08 9.98
N PRO A 62 -13.56 -10.90 10.27
CA PRO A 62 -13.90 -9.94 9.23
C PRO A 62 -12.63 -9.46 8.51
N ARG A 63 -12.77 -8.97 7.28
CA ARG A 63 -11.69 -8.32 6.55
C ARG A 63 -11.25 -7.06 7.30
N ALA A 64 -9.97 -6.97 7.56
CA ALA A 64 -9.32 -5.79 8.12
C ALA A 64 -8.82 -4.87 6.98
N TYR A 65 -8.68 -3.60 7.28
CA TYR A 65 -8.12 -2.57 6.42
C TYR A 65 -7.10 -1.80 7.23
N GLY A 66 -6.02 -1.39 6.59
CA GLY A 66 -4.96 -0.66 7.28
C GLY A 66 -4.07 0.13 6.34
N VAL A 67 -3.21 0.90 6.96
CA VAL A 67 -2.18 1.70 6.30
C VAL A 67 -0.84 1.29 6.87
N ILE A 68 0.14 1.09 6.00
CA ILE A 68 1.52 0.80 6.36
C ILE A 68 2.37 1.93 5.79
N VAL A 69 3.23 2.51 6.62
CA VAL A 69 4.13 3.60 6.22
C VAL A 69 5.57 3.10 6.28
N ILE A 70 6.33 3.34 5.22
CA ILE A 70 7.70 2.88 5.06
C ILE A 70 8.61 4.07 4.76
N GLU A 71 9.72 4.19 5.47
CA GLU A 71 10.83 5.08 5.13
C GLU A 71 11.85 4.33 4.29
N LEU A 72 12.26 4.92 3.16
CA LEU A 72 13.27 4.39 2.24
C LEU A 72 14.61 5.07 2.50
N PHE A 73 15.67 4.28 2.70
CA PHE A 73 17.02 4.80 3.02
C PHE A 73 17.81 5.13 1.75
N GLU A 74 17.41 6.17 1.03
CA GLU A 74 18.03 6.60 -0.26
C GLU A 74 19.55 6.87 -0.13
N GLN A 75 20.01 7.30 1.05
CA GLN A 75 21.43 7.54 1.29
C GLN A 75 22.28 6.26 1.38
N TRP A 76 21.67 5.10 1.60
CA TRP A 76 22.36 3.82 1.81
C TRP A 76 22.06 2.78 0.75
N ALA A 77 20.91 2.87 0.11
CA ALA A 77 20.47 1.97 -0.96
C ALA A 77 19.83 2.75 -2.13
N PRO A 78 20.58 3.68 -2.78
CA PRO A 78 20.02 4.57 -3.80
C PRO A 78 19.44 3.84 -5.01
N ILE A 79 20.03 2.73 -5.46
CA ILE A 79 19.56 1.98 -6.63
C ILE A 79 18.23 1.28 -6.31
N THR A 80 18.19 0.60 -5.17
CA THR A 80 17.02 -0.17 -4.75
C THR A 80 15.83 0.72 -4.39
N THR A 81 16.11 1.86 -3.72
CA THR A 81 15.05 2.83 -3.39
C THR A 81 14.52 3.55 -4.62
N GLU A 82 15.38 3.91 -5.59
CA GLU A 82 14.94 4.49 -6.86
C GLU A 82 14.02 3.52 -7.62
N ASN A 83 14.37 2.24 -7.69
CA ASN A 83 13.52 1.20 -8.30
C ASN A 83 12.14 1.14 -7.63
N MET A 84 12.07 1.11 -6.30
CA MET A 84 10.81 1.13 -5.56
C MET A 84 10.00 2.39 -5.86
N ILE A 85 10.62 3.57 -5.83
CA ILE A 85 9.96 4.86 -6.09
C ILE A 85 9.36 4.89 -7.50
N LEU A 86 10.13 4.47 -8.52
CA LEU A 86 9.64 4.42 -9.91
C LEU A 86 8.43 3.51 -10.04
N HIS A 87 8.46 2.32 -9.45
CA HIS A 87 7.34 1.38 -9.50
C HIS A 87 6.10 1.90 -8.76
N VAL A 88 6.28 2.63 -7.65
CA VAL A 88 5.18 3.31 -6.94
C VAL A 88 4.57 4.41 -7.81
N GLU A 89 5.40 5.27 -8.42
CA GLU A 89 4.94 6.36 -9.29
C GLU A 89 4.24 5.85 -10.56
N GLU A 90 4.62 4.68 -11.06
CA GLU A 90 3.98 4.00 -12.19
C GLU A 90 2.72 3.21 -11.81
N GLY A 91 2.41 3.08 -10.51
CA GLY A 91 1.25 2.33 -10.01
C GLY A 91 1.36 0.82 -10.18
N ILE A 92 2.59 0.28 -10.29
CA ILE A 92 2.86 -1.16 -10.50
C ILE A 92 2.29 -2.01 -9.36
N TYR A 93 2.21 -1.45 -8.16
CA TYR A 93 1.79 -2.17 -6.96
C TYR A 93 0.30 -2.04 -6.62
N ASP A 94 -0.47 -1.29 -7.40
CA ASP A 94 -1.90 -1.08 -7.14
C ASP A 94 -2.74 -2.31 -7.54
N GLY A 95 -3.57 -2.78 -6.61
CA GLY A 95 -4.49 -3.90 -6.84
C GLY A 95 -3.82 -5.28 -6.97
N ILE A 96 -2.58 -5.41 -6.50
CA ILE A 96 -1.90 -6.70 -6.37
C ILE A 96 -2.07 -7.24 -4.96
N PHE A 97 -1.65 -8.48 -4.69
CA PHE A 97 -1.74 -9.06 -3.35
C PHE A 97 -0.40 -9.63 -2.87
N PHE A 98 -0.28 -9.75 -1.55
CA PHE A 98 0.83 -10.49 -0.94
C PHE A 98 0.72 -11.96 -1.31
N HIS A 99 1.64 -12.42 -2.12
CA HIS A 99 1.56 -13.74 -2.73
C HIS A 99 2.27 -14.84 -1.93
N ARG A 100 3.08 -14.45 -0.94
CA ARG A 100 3.78 -15.36 -0.04
C ARG A 100 3.88 -14.72 1.35
N VAL A 101 3.34 -15.41 2.34
CA VAL A 101 3.28 -14.97 3.74
C VAL A 101 3.79 -16.10 4.61
N ILE A 102 4.75 -15.82 5.47
CA ILE A 102 5.33 -16.78 6.40
C ILE A 102 5.42 -16.09 7.75
N ASP A 103 4.62 -16.57 8.70
CA ASP A 103 4.59 -16.13 10.08
C ASP A 103 5.97 -16.31 10.75
N ASP A 104 6.33 -15.41 11.64
CA ASP A 104 7.67 -15.30 12.24
C ASP A 104 8.82 -15.19 11.21
N PHE A 105 8.54 -14.64 10.01
CA PHE A 105 9.58 -14.46 8.99
C PHE A 105 9.30 -13.25 8.09
N VAL A 106 8.57 -13.41 6.98
CA VAL A 106 8.36 -12.33 5.99
C VAL A 106 6.97 -12.33 5.38
N VAL A 107 6.53 -11.13 4.99
CA VAL A 107 5.35 -10.89 4.17
C VAL A 107 5.82 -10.36 2.81
N GLN A 108 5.65 -11.14 1.73
CA GLN A 108 6.19 -10.86 0.40
C GLN A 108 5.11 -10.47 -0.61
N GLY A 109 5.34 -9.36 -1.29
CA GLY A 109 4.50 -8.79 -2.34
C GLY A 109 5.30 -8.25 -3.51
N GLY A 110 4.73 -7.27 -4.23
CA GLY A 110 5.43 -6.53 -5.29
C GLY A 110 5.47 -7.21 -6.65
N ASP A 111 4.87 -8.39 -6.83
CA ASP A 111 4.78 -9.03 -8.14
C ASP A 111 3.57 -8.49 -8.92
N PRO A 112 3.78 -7.73 -10.03
CA PRO A 112 2.70 -7.13 -10.80
C PRO A 112 1.77 -8.15 -11.46
N THR A 113 2.18 -9.42 -11.55
CA THR A 113 1.35 -10.50 -12.10
C THR A 113 0.42 -11.12 -11.06
N CYS A 114 0.55 -10.72 -9.78
CA CYS A 114 -0.26 -11.20 -8.66
C CYS A 114 -1.50 -10.33 -8.41
N SER A 115 -2.26 -10.01 -9.43
CA SER A 115 -3.59 -9.42 -9.31
C SER A 115 -4.68 -10.48 -9.45
N THR A 116 -5.81 -10.30 -8.77
CA THR A 116 -6.94 -11.23 -8.84
C THR A 116 -7.68 -11.12 -10.16
N ILE A 117 -7.82 -12.24 -10.87
CA ILE A 117 -8.59 -12.37 -12.10
C ILE A 117 -9.96 -12.90 -11.77
N LEU A 118 -11.01 -12.07 -11.84
CA LEU A 118 -12.40 -12.36 -11.51
C LEU A 118 -12.64 -12.61 -10.02
N VAL A 119 -12.14 -13.71 -9.45
CA VAL A 119 -12.34 -14.10 -8.04
C VAL A 119 -11.05 -14.73 -7.51
N TYR A 120 -10.56 -14.26 -6.38
CA TYR A 120 -9.42 -14.85 -5.69
C TYR A 120 -9.72 -16.33 -5.33
N PRO A 121 -8.76 -17.29 -5.48
CA PRO A 121 -7.34 -17.09 -5.78
C PRO A 121 -6.96 -17.15 -7.27
N ALA A 122 -7.89 -16.96 -8.19
CA ALA A 122 -7.57 -16.96 -9.61
C ALA A 122 -6.68 -15.77 -9.98
N THR A 123 -5.48 -16.06 -10.44
CA THR A 123 -4.46 -15.09 -10.83
C THR A 123 -3.65 -15.58 -12.02
N SER A 124 -2.71 -14.77 -12.52
CA SER A 124 -1.75 -15.18 -13.54
C SER A 124 -0.93 -16.40 -13.09
N PRO A 125 -0.63 -17.35 -13.99
CA PRO A 125 0.30 -18.45 -13.70
C PRO A 125 1.72 -17.98 -13.33
N GLN A 126 2.12 -16.77 -13.68
CA GLN A 126 3.40 -16.16 -13.33
C GLN A 126 3.43 -15.59 -11.91
N CYS A 127 2.30 -15.44 -11.23
CA CYS A 127 2.24 -14.89 -9.87
C CYS A 127 3.18 -15.63 -8.92
N GLY A 128 4.08 -14.87 -8.29
CA GLY A 128 5.17 -15.35 -7.44
C GLY A 128 6.51 -15.51 -8.17
N SER A 129 6.51 -15.43 -9.52
CA SER A 129 7.71 -15.45 -10.34
C SER A 129 7.73 -14.37 -11.43
N GLY A 130 6.78 -13.45 -11.37
CA GLY A 130 6.67 -12.32 -12.29
C GLY A 130 7.51 -11.12 -11.84
N GLY A 131 7.54 -10.10 -12.70
CA GLY A 131 8.21 -8.83 -12.50
C GLY A 131 7.93 -7.91 -13.68
N THR A 132 8.62 -6.78 -13.74
CA THR A 132 8.56 -5.83 -14.87
C THR A 132 9.45 -6.27 -16.03
N GLY A 133 10.48 -7.06 -15.73
CA GLY A 133 11.53 -7.48 -16.64
C GLY A 133 12.76 -6.58 -16.63
N GLU A 134 12.79 -5.58 -15.75
CA GLU A 134 13.93 -4.68 -15.55
C GLU A 134 14.60 -5.00 -14.22
N THR A 135 15.76 -5.64 -14.27
CA THR A 135 16.49 -6.04 -13.06
C THR A 135 17.47 -4.99 -12.60
N ILE A 136 17.74 -4.98 -11.31
CA ILE A 136 18.72 -4.12 -10.65
C ILE A 136 19.83 -4.95 -10.00
N PRO A 137 21.07 -4.41 -9.88
CA PRO A 137 22.14 -5.08 -9.18
C PRO A 137 21.86 -5.19 -7.69
N LEU A 138 22.46 -6.21 -7.05
CA LEU A 138 22.42 -6.38 -5.60
C LEU A 138 23.15 -5.22 -4.92
N GLU A 139 22.49 -4.59 -3.95
CA GLU A 139 23.00 -3.42 -3.25
C GLU A 139 23.04 -3.65 -1.74
N HIS A 140 24.23 -3.61 -1.16
CA HIS A 140 24.44 -3.78 0.28
C HIS A 140 25.02 -2.53 0.93
N ASN A 141 24.58 -2.29 2.17
CA ASN A 141 25.14 -1.24 2.99
C ASN A 141 25.27 -1.73 4.46
N PRO A 142 26.42 -1.52 5.12
CA PRO A 142 26.63 -2.00 6.49
C PRO A 142 25.73 -1.33 7.55
N ASN A 143 25.01 -0.29 7.20
CA ASN A 143 24.04 0.34 8.09
C ASN A 143 22.63 -0.30 7.99
N LEU A 144 22.44 -1.24 7.05
CA LEU A 144 21.18 -1.90 6.77
C LEU A 144 21.27 -3.38 7.10
N SER A 145 20.23 -3.91 7.75
CA SER A 145 20.11 -5.30 8.15
C SER A 145 18.63 -5.68 8.22
N HIS A 146 18.32 -6.96 8.18
CA HIS A 146 16.95 -7.48 8.29
C HIS A 146 16.46 -7.49 9.74
N VAL A 147 16.35 -6.30 10.33
CA VAL A 147 15.71 -6.09 11.64
C VAL A 147 14.18 -6.21 11.51
N ASP A 148 13.47 -6.22 12.64
CA ASP A 148 12.01 -6.14 12.66
C ASP A 148 11.51 -4.96 11.83
N GLY A 149 10.55 -5.18 10.94
CA GLY A 149 9.98 -4.19 10.04
C GLY A 149 10.86 -3.76 8.85
N ALA A 150 12.06 -4.35 8.67
CA ALA A 150 12.89 -4.04 7.50
C ALA A 150 12.22 -4.46 6.20
N ILE A 151 12.32 -3.63 5.16
CA ILE A 151 11.92 -4.02 3.80
C ILE A 151 13.15 -4.44 3.00
N GLY A 152 13.07 -5.63 2.40
CA GLY A 152 14.11 -6.23 1.59
C GLY A 152 13.65 -6.51 0.17
N MET A 153 14.60 -6.53 -0.78
CA MET A 153 14.33 -6.80 -2.19
C MET A 153 14.43 -8.29 -2.48
N ALA A 154 13.35 -8.86 -3.02
CA ALA A 154 13.35 -10.27 -3.42
C ALA A 154 14.11 -10.46 -4.74
N ARG A 155 14.76 -11.62 -4.88
CA ARG A 155 15.55 -11.98 -6.06
C ARG A 155 15.54 -13.49 -6.31
N SER A 156 15.96 -13.91 -7.48
CA SER A 156 16.23 -15.32 -7.80
C SER A 156 17.65 -15.75 -7.33
N GLN A 157 18.21 -16.81 -7.93
CA GLN A 157 19.56 -17.25 -7.59
C GLN A 157 20.66 -16.28 -8.03
N ASP A 158 20.45 -15.53 -9.10
CA ASP A 158 21.36 -14.50 -9.55
C ASP A 158 21.24 -13.28 -8.61
N PRO A 159 22.33 -12.83 -7.99
CA PRO A 159 22.31 -11.64 -7.14
C PRO A 159 21.73 -10.39 -7.82
N ASP A 160 21.98 -10.23 -9.13
CA ASP A 160 21.53 -9.08 -9.93
C ASP A 160 20.17 -9.31 -10.61
N SER A 161 19.34 -10.17 -10.05
CA SER A 161 18.01 -10.50 -10.59
C SER A 161 16.83 -9.89 -9.84
N ALA A 162 17.08 -8.99 -8.89
CA ALA A 162 16.03 -8.24 -8.25
C ALA A 162 15.30 -7.34 -9.27
N ASP A 163 13.96 -7.25 -9.17
CA ASP A 163 13.13 -6.49 -10.10
C ASP A 163 12.07 -5.68 -9.30
N ALA A 164 10.85 -6.13 -9.23
CA ALA A 164 9.75 -5.44 -8.57
C ALA A 164 9.34 -6.04 -7.23
N GLN A 165 9.65 -7.33 -6.98
CA GLN A 165 9.20 -8.03 -5.78
C GLN A 165 10.01 -7.62 -4.55
N TRP A 166 9.31 -7.39 -3.44
CA TRP A 166 9.88 -7.05 -2.14
C TRP A 166 9.17 -7.81 -1.02
N TYR A 167 9.79 -7.82 0.15
CA TYR A 167 9.19 -8.39 1.36
C TYR A 167 9.46 -7.49 2.56
N ILE A 168 8.59 -7.58 3.56
CA ILE A 168 8.78 -6.94 4.86
C ILE A 168 9.07 -8.05 5.88
N ALA A 169 10.15 -7.89 6.64
CA ALA A 169 10.48 -8.75 7.75
C ALA A 169 9.47 -8.52 8.88
N GLU A 170 8.69 -9.53 9.20
CA GLU A 170 7.67 -9.48 10.24
C GLU A 170 8.27 -9.55 11.64
N THR A 171 9.48 -10.10 11.71
CA THR A 171 10.37 -10.15 12.87
C THR A 171 11.81 -10.07 12.37
N GLU A 172 12.80 -10.07 13.27
CA GLU A 172 14.21 -10.10 12.88
C GLU A 172 14.52 -11.30 11.96
N ALA A 173 15.07 -11.03 10.80
CA ALA A 173 15.37 -12.03 9.76
C ALA A 173 16.84 -11.98 9.33
N HIS A 174 17.78 -11.85 10.26
CA HIS A 174 19.22 -11.72 10.02
C HIS A 174 19.83 -12.87 9.22
N GLY A 175 19.14 -14.01 9.09
CA GLY A 175 19.53 -15.07 8.16
C GLY A 175 19.50 -14.66 6.69
N LEU A 176 18.92 -13.48 6.35
CA LEU A 176 18.90 -12.92 5.00
C LEU A 176 20.04 -11.91 4.76
N ASP A 177 20.74 -11.47 5.80
CA ASP A 177 21.85 -10.54 5.71
C ASP A 177 23.05 -11.18 5.00
N PRO A 178 23.84 -10.40 4.24
CA PRO A 178 24.94 -10.91 3.42
C PRO A 178 26.01 -11.67 4.21
N GLU A 179 26.32 -11.27 5.44
CA GLU A 179 27.29 -11.95 6.29
C GLU A 179 26.85 -13.32 6.79
N ASN A 180 25.57 -13.63 6.72
CA ASN A 180 24.98 -14.90 7.18
C ASN A 180 24.65 -15.85 6.02
N ARG A 181 25.08 -15.52 4.77
CA ARG A 181 24.72 -16.28 3.56
C ARG A 181 25.91 -16.49 2.63
N GLU A 182 25.92 -17.66 1.98
CA GLU A 182 26.90 -17.99 0.94
C GLU A 182 26.53 -17.42 -0.45
N ASP A 183 25.27 -17.03 -0.65
CA ASP A 183 24.71 -16.50 -1.90
C ASP A 183 24.61 -14.97 -1.94
N GLU A 184 25.44 -14.28 -1.16
CA GLU A 184 25.52 -12.81 -1.04
C GLU A 184 24.31 -12.15 -0.35
N GLY A 185 23.31 -12.91 0.12
CA GLY A 185 22.17 -12.38 0.84
C GLY A 185 21.22 -11.50 0.01
N TYR A 186 20.48 -10.60 0.68
CA TYR A 186 19.45 -9.77 0.07
C TYR A 186 19.65 -8.30 0.43
N ALA A 187 19.27 -7.40 -0.48
CA ALA A 187 19.32 -5.97 -0.23
C ALA A 187 18.20 -5.54 0.71
N THR A 188 18.56 -4.88 1.82
CA THR A 188 17.64 -4.12 2.66
C THR A 188 17.70 -2.67 2.24
N PHE A 189 16.56 -1.96 2.17
CA PHE A 189 16.54 -0.60 1.63
C PHE A 189 15.57 0.36 2.33
N GLY A 190 14.86 -0.08 3.35
CA GLY A 190 13.93 0.74 4.13
C GLY A 190 13.42 0.01 5.37
N ILE A 191 12.49 0.66 6.07
CA ILE A 191 11.88 0.12 7.28
C ILE A 191 10.45 0.64 7.43
N VAL A 192 9.57 -0.18 7.99
CA VAL A 192 8.23 0.23 8.40
C VAL A 192 8.34 1.26 9.54
N ARG A 193 7.61 2.36 9.45
CA ARG A 193 7.52 3.38 10.49
C ARG A 193 6.18 3.39 11.22
N ASP A 194 5.12 2.96 10.52
CA ASP A 194 3.78 2.82 11.09
C ASP A 194 3.04 1.67 10.44
N GLY A 195 2.08 1.06 11.14
CA GLY A 195 1.28 -0.04 10.62
C GLY A 195 1.91 -1.42 10.78
N MET A 196 2.86 -1.61 11.70
CA MET A 196 3.50 -2.91 11.97
C MET A 196 2.49 -3.95 12.46
N SER A 197 1.44 -3.54 13.18
CA SER A 197 0.32 -4.41 13.55
C SER A 197 -0.42 -4.99 12.34
N HIS A 198 -0.47 -4.28 11.22
CA HIS A 198 -1.05 -4.78 9.97
C HIS A 198 -0.14 -5.80 9.29
N ILE A 199 1.18 -5.59 9.30
CA ILE A 199 2.15 -6.59 8.81
C ILE A 199 2.01 -7.89 9.59
N ARG A 200 1.99 -7.83 10.93
CA ARG A 200 1.77 -9.00 11.79
C ARG A 200 0.39 -9.63 11.57
N GLY A 201 -0.63 -8.81 11.36
CA GLY A 201 -1.98 -9.30 11.00
C GLY A 201 -2.06 -10.00 9.65
N ILE A 202 -1.26 -9.57 8.66
CA ILE A 202 -1.12 -10.24 7.37
C ILE A 202 -0.33 -11.55 7.55
N ALA A 203 0.75 -11.54 8.36
CA ALA A 203 1.55 -12.73 8.65
C ALA A 203 0.72 -13.88 9.23
N LEU A 204 -0.27 -13.57 10.06
CA LEU A 204 -1.22 -14.53 10.63
C LEU A 204 -2.31 -15.01 9.66
N THR A 205 -2.40 -14.46 8.44
CA THR A 205 -3.41 -14.90 7.47
C THR A 205 -3.22 -16.38 7.13
N PRO A 206 -4.29 -17.20 7.17
CA PRO A 206 -4.22 -18.61 6.80
C PRO A 206 -3.63 -18.80 5.41
N THR A 207 -2.65 -19.69 5.27
CA THR A 207 -1.95 -19.95 4.02
C THR A 207 -2.27 -21.31 3.42
N SER A 208 -1.83 -21.57 2.21
CA SER A 208 -2.07 -22.84 1.52
C SER A 208 -1.42 -24.05 2.20
N ASP A 209 -0.38 -23.85 3.00
CA ASP A 209 0.32 -24.93 3.71
C ASP A 209 -0.23 -25.15 5.11
N ASP A 210 -0.80 -24.10 5.70
CA ASP A 210 -1.52 -24.14 6.94
C ASP A 210 -2.86 -23.44 6.81
N PRO A 211 -3.89 -24.13 6.32
CA PRO A 211 -5.23 -23.55 6.18
C PRO A 211 -5.91 -23.25 7.53
N THR A 212 -5.33 -23.67 8.66
CA THR A 212 -5.84 -23.34 10.00
C THR A 212 -5.21 -22.08 10.59
N GLY A 213 -4.06 -21.65 10.07
CA GLY A 213 -3.27 -20.53 10.59
C GLY A 213 -2.59 -20.82 11.94
N GLU A 214 -2.40 -22.12 12.26
CA GLU A 214 -1.82 -22.55 13.55
C GLU A 214 -0.37 -23.05 13.42
N GLU A 215 0.11 -23.33 12.20
CA GLU A 215 1.46 -23.87 11.96
C GLU A 215 2.36 -22.84 11.28
N ILE A 216 3.59 -22.75 11.75
CA ILE A 216 4.62 -21.93 11.14
C ILE A 216 5.18 -22.64 9.91
N VAL A 217 5.13 -22.01 8.76
CA VAL A 217 5.75 -22.53 7.54
C VAL A 217 7.27 -22.40 7.63
N GLN A 218 7.95 -23.52 7.79
CA GLN A 218 9.40 -23.55 8.04
C GLN A 218 10.26 -23.64 6.78
N ASN A 219 9.67 -23.75 5.58
CA ASN A 219 10.43 -23.88 4.34
C ASN A 219 10.24 -22.66 3.43
N PRO A 220 11.13 -21.65 3.52
CA PRO A 220 11.04 -20.44 2.71
C PRO A 220 11.25 -20.67 1.19
N ALA A 221 11.75 -21.85 0.78
CA ALA A 221 11.96 -22.18 -0.63
C ALA A 221 10.75 -22.86 -1.29
N SER A 222 9.69 -23.17 -0.54
CA SER A 222 8.50 -23.78 -1.10
C SER A 222 7.53 -22.72 -1.65
N SER A 223 6.61 -23.15 -2.54
CA SER A 223 5.44 -22.33 -2.94
C SER A 223 4.44 -22.17 -1.79
N ALA A 224 4.78 -22.67 -0.63
CA ALA A 224 4.16 -22.52 0.65
C ALA A 224 3.95 -21.04 1.02
N GLY A 225 2.90 -20.77 1.78
CA GLY A 225 2.64 -19.43 2.27
C GLY A 225 1.75 -18.59 1.36
N ARG A 226 1.09 -19.13 0.35
CA ARG A 226 0.05 -18.41 -0.39
C ARG A 226 -1.16 -18.17 0.52
N PRO A 227 -1.58 -16.93 0.80
CA PRO A 227 -2.77 -16.65 1.58
C PRO A 227 -4.02 -17.37 1.04
N THR A 228 -4.80 -17.98 1.91
CA THR A 228 -6.10 -18.59 1.57
C THR A 228 -7.15 -17.53 1.23
N TYR A 229 -7.06 -16.38 1.87
CA TYR A 229 -7.87 -15.20 1.60
C TYR A 229 -6.96 -14.12 1.02
N GLU A 230 -7.50 -13.36 0.07
CA GLU A 230 -6.74 -12.27 -0.55
C GLU A 230 -6.26 -11.26 0.51
N ALA A 231 -4.94 -11.13 0.61
CA ALA A 231 -4.28 -10.05 1.34
C ALA A 231 -3.82 -9.03 0.30
N GLU A 232 -4.67 -8.04 0.06
CA GLU A 232 -4.56 -7.09 -1.06
C GLU A 232 -3.73 -5.86 -0.67
N ILE A 233 -2.90 -5.41 -1.60
CA ILE A 233 -2.31 -4.07 -1.64
C ILE A 233 -3.24 -3.23 -2.51
N ILE A 234 -4.09 -2.43 -1.88
CA ILE A 234 -5.13 -1.66 -2.57
C ILE A 234 -4.49 -0.56 -3.43
N THR A 235 -3.57 0.19 -2.83
CA THR A 235 -2.79 1.22 -3.51
C THR A 235 -1.48 1.50 -2.77
N VAL A 236 -0.48 1.96 -3.51
CA VAL A 236 0.81 2.39 -2.96
C VAL A 236 1.13 3.78 -3.49
N ARG A 237 1.52 4.70 -2.62
CA ARG A 237 1.81 6.07 -3.03
C ARG A 237 2.98 6.68 -2.28
N MET A 238 3.69 7.57 -2.93
CA MET A 238 4.64 8.47 -2.29
C MET A 238 3.86 9.57 -1.55
N ILE A 239 4.08 9.73 -0.24
CA ILE A 239 3.35 10.74 0.56
C ILE A 239 4.19 11.94 0.94
N GLY A 240 5.51 11.84 0.87
CA GLY A 240 6.40 12.93 1.22
C GLY A 240 7.82 12.44 1.50
N VAL A 241 8.56 13.28 2.21
CA VAL A 241 9.88 12.97 2.73
C VAL A 241 9.93 13.17 4.23
N SER A 242 10.74 12.38 4.92
CA SER A 242 10.94 12.48 6.37
C SER A 242 11.48 13.84 6.77
N ASP A 243 10.87 14.51 7.74
CA ASP A 243 11.26 15.82 8.26
C ASP A 243 11.23 15.85 9.80
N PRO A 244 12.10 15.06 10.47
CA PRO A 244 12.11 14.95 11.92
C PRO A 244 12.42 16.27 12.63
N ASP A 245 13.08 17.19 11.97
CA ASP A 245 13.47 18.49 12.54
C ASP A 245 12.47 19.61 12.22
N GLY A 246 11.46 19.36 11.37
CA GLY A 246 10.50 20.36 10.89
C GLY A 246 11.18 21.52 10.13
N THR A 247 12.34 21.25 9.52
CA THR A 247 13.18 22.27 8.91
C THR A 247 13.13 22.32 7.40
N LEU A 248 12.51 21.31 6.76
CA LEU A 248 12.31 21.31 5.31
C LEU A 248 11.27 22.35 4.94
N ARG A 249 11.72 23.55 4.65
CA ARG A 249 10.90 24.61 4.07
C ARG A 249 10.80 24.36 2.58
N PHE A 250 9.81 23.56 2.20
CA PHE A 250 9.44 23.41 0.80
C PHE A 250 8.77 24.69 0.35
N GLY A 251 9.57 25.51 -0.36
CA GLY A 251 9.17 26.77 -0.96
C GLY A 251 7.96 27.45 -0.31
N GLU A 252 8.20 28.51 0.47
CA GLU A 252 7.12 29.47 0.62
C GLU A 252 6.65 29.77 -0.81
N VAL A 253 5.50 29.20 -1.19
CA VAL A 253 4.75 29.74 -2.31
C VAL A 253 4.61 31.19 -1.94
N ASP A 254 5.31 32.06 -2.70
CA ASP A 254 5.22 33.51 -2.49
C ASP A 254 3.74 33.90 -2.56
N THR A 255 3.09 33.92 -1.39
CA THR A 255 1.68 34.29 -1.26
C THR A 255 1.46 35.80 -1.49
N GLU A 256 2.49 36.50 -1.98
CA GLU A 256 2.34 37.89 -2.37
C GLU A 256 1.55 38.09 -3.67
N ASP A 257 1.65 37.11 -4.62
CA ASP A 257 0.83 37.16 -5.83
C ASP A 257 -0.62 36.65 -5.60
N ASP A 258 -0.86 35.85 -4.57
CA ASP A 258 -2.21 35.35 -4.26
C ASP A 258 -3.11 36.41 -3.61
N LYS A 259 -2.55 37.42 -2.95
CA LYS A 259 -3.37 38.54 -2.37
C LYS A 259 -4.02 39.41 -3.43
N GLY A 260 -3.44 39.51 -4.63
CA GLY A 260 -3.98 40.26 -5.75
C GLY A 260 -5.23 39.63 -6.35
N TRP A 261 -5.25 38.33 -6.54
CA TRP A 261 -6.41 37.66 -7.12
C TRP A 261 -7.51 37.37 -6.08
N LEU A 262 -7.17 37.11 -4.82
CA LEU A 262 -8.13 36.99 -3.71
C LEU A 262 -8.85 38.33 -3.39
N SER A 263 -8.15 39.44 -3.48
CA SER A 263 -8.79 40.75 -3.35
C SER A 263 -9.72 41.07 -4.53
N SER A 264 -9.31 40.73 -5.75
CA SER A 264 -10.14 40.81 -6.95
C SER A 264 -11.34 39.86 -6.93
N MET A 265 -11.18 38.65 -6.33
CA MET A 265 -12.29 37.70 -6.11
C MET A 265 -13.25 38.18 -4.99
N SER A 266 -12.75 38.84 -3.94
CA SER A 266 -13.62 39.35 -2.88
C SER A 266 -14.52 40.46 -3.40
N ASP A 267 -14.03 41.32 -4.31
CA ASP A 267 -14.82 42.37 -4.96
C ASP A 267 -15.82 41.77 -5.97
N ALA A 268 -15.43 40.70 -6.70
CA ALA A 268 -16.34 39.97 -7.59
C ALA A 268 -17.41 39.18 -6.82
N LEU A 269 -17.03 38.53 -5.70
CA LEU A 269 -17.95 37.80 -4.83
C LEU A 269 -18.88 38.71 -4.04
N GLY A 270 -18.48 39.96 -3.74
CA GLY A 270 -19.36 40.98 -3.16
C GLY A 270 -20.54 41.30 -4.09
N ILE A 271 -20.34 41.28 -5.38
CA ILE A 271 -21.40 41.53 -6.39
C ILE A 271 -22.21 40.26 -6.68
N ILE A 272 -21.56 39.10 -6.69
CA ILE A 272 -22.20 37.78 -6.93
C ILE A 272 -22.91 37.26 -5.66
N GLY A 273 -22.44 37.63 -4.47
CA GLY A 273 -23.01 37.19 -3.18
C GLY A 273 -24.45 37.73 -2.98
N LEU A 274 -24.77 38.90 -3.51
CA LEU A 274 -26.15 39.43 -3.49
C LEU A 274 -27.08 38.71 -4.47
N SER A 275 -26.54 38.11 -5.56
CA SER A 275 -27.33 37.35 -6.53
C SER A 275 -27.45 35.86 -6.17
N LEU A 276 -26.40 35.27 -5.56
CA LEU A 276 -26.44 33.88 -5.11
C LEU A 276 -27.28 33.69 -3.84
N GLY A 277 -27.24 34.63 -2.92
CA GLY A 277 -28.10 34.63 -1.72
C GLY A 277 -29.57 34.61 -2.09
N SER A 278 -29.95 35.37 -3.14
CA SER A 278 -31.32 35.40 -3.65
C SER A 278 -31.71 34.10 -4.38
N LEU A 279 -30.77 33.48 -5.08
CA LEU A 279 -31.01 32.19 -5.76
C LEU A 279 -31.08 31.01 -4.81
N LEU A 280 -30.26 30.99 -3.75
CA LEU A 280 -30.32 29.96 -2.70
C LEU A 280 -31.57 30.08 -1.85
N ALA A 281 -32.06 31.30 -1.57
CA ALA A 281 -33.33 31.52 -0.89
C ALA A 281 -34.51 31.01 -1.74
N LEU A 282 -34.51 31.24 -3.04
CA LEU A 282 -35.53 30.72 -3.96
C LEU A 282 -35.44 29.21 -4.12
N ALA A 283 -34.25 28.61 -4.17
CA ALA A 283 -34.06 27.18 -4.22
C ALA A 283 -34.46 26.49 -2.91
N GLY A 284 -34.17 27.12 -1.76
CA GLY A 284 -34.59 26.62 -0.44
C GLY A 284 -36.11 26.61 -0.27
N VAL A 285 -36.79 27.65 -0.73
CA VAL A 285 -38.27 27.73 -0.70
C VAL A 285 -38.87 26.69 -1.66
N SER A 286 -38.29 26.48 -2.86
CA SER A 286 -38.74 25.46 -3.80
C SER A 286 -38.52 24.05 -3.28
N PHE A 287 -37.43 23.80 -2.57
CA PHE A 287 -37.15 22.49 -1.95
C PHE A 287 -38.10 22.22 -0.78
N LEU A 288 -38.40 23.23 0.02
CA LEU A 288 -39.34 23.12 1.14
C LEU A 288 -40.78 22.87 0.65
N VAL A 289 -41.22 23.54 -0.42
CA VAL A 289 -42.54 23.30 -1.04
C VAL A 289 -42.59 21.91 -1.67
N PHE A 290 -41.50 21.43 -2.29
CA PHE A 290 -41.47 20.08 -2.86
C PHE A 290 -41.42 19.00 -1.78
N TYR A 291 -40.74 19.26 -0.64
CA TYR A 291 -40.69 18.35 0.49
C TYR A 291 -42.01 18.26 1.25
N VAL A 292 -42.68 19.38 1.48
CA VAL A 292 -44.01 19.42 2.14
C VAL A 292 -45.11 18.75 1.25
N ALA A 293 -45.05 18.93 -0.06
CA ALA A 293 -45.94 18.26 -1.01
C ALA A 293 -45.80 16.74 -1.09
N ARG A 294 -44.68 16.17 -0.58
CA ARG A 294 -44.41 14.73 -0.56
C ARG A 294 -44.77 14.02 0.75
N ILE A 295 -45.27 14.75 1.76
CA ILE A 295 -45.63 14.21 3.09
C ILE A 295 -47.13 13.84 3.23
N ASP A 296 -47.93 13.98 2.21
CA ASP A 296 -49.30 13.45 2.28
C ASP A 296 -49.29 11.93 2.09
N PRO A 297 -49.71 11.13 3.11
CA PRO A 297 -49.80 9.70 2.96
C PRO A 297 -50.98 9.35 2.06
N PRO A 298 -50.86 8.39 1.15
CA PRO A 298 -52.02 7.86 0.45
C PRO A 298 -52.88 7.07 1.44
N LEU A 299 -54.09 7.54 1.63
CA LEU A 299 -55.16 6.80 2.24
C LEU A 299 -55.53 5.60 1.34
N GLY A 300 -55.34 4.39 1.84
CA GLY A 300 -55.78 3.19 1.14
C GLY A 300 -55.05 1.95 1.60
N ILE A 301 -55.33 1.48 2.83
CA ILE A 301 -54.96 0.13 3.24
C ILE A 301 -56.06 -0.80 2.75
N GLU A 302 -55.85 -1.50 1.64
CA GLU A 302 -56.57 -2.75 1.37
C GLU A 302 -55.78 -3.90 1.99
N GLN A 303 -56.42 -4.55 2.95
CA GLN A 303 -55.97 -5.79 3.56
C GLN A 303 -56.15 -6.95 2.57
N GLY A 304 -55.10 -7.75 2.39
CA GLY A 304 -55.24 -9.12 1.95
C GLY A 304 -54.55 -9.52 0.68
N GLN A 305 -53.23 -9.69 0.74
CA GLN A 305 -52.58 -10.73 -0.07
C GLN A 305 -51.37 -11.30 0.68
N LYS A 306 -51.49 -12.59 1.00
CA LYS A 306 -50.49 -13.43 1.61
C LYS A 306 -49.33 -13.61 0.60
N PRO A 307 -48.04 -13.51 1.01
CA PRO A 307 -46.94 -13.78 0.09
C PRO A 307 -46.88 -15.24 -0.32
N PRO A 308 -46.43 -15.56 -1.54
CA PRO A 308 -46.33 -16.93 -2.01
C PRO A 308 -45.26 -17.69 -1.20
N THR A 309 -45.68 -18.84 -0.69
CA THR A 309 -44.81 -19.85 -0.08
C THR A 309 -44.04 -20.56 -1.21
N PHE A 310 -42.72 -20.51 -1.18
CA PHE A 310 -41.90 -21.39 -1.99
C PHE A 310 -41.74 -22.73 -1.29
N ASP A 311 -42.30 -23.77 -1.89
CA ASP A 311 -42.08 -25.16 -1.48
C ASP A 311 -40.62 -25.55 -1.83
N ALA A 312 -39.88 -25.99 -0.81
CA ALA A 312 -38.57 -26.61 -0.99
C ALA A 312 -38.75 -27.98 -1.62
N VAL A 313 -38.24 -28.16 -2.83
CA VAL A 313 -38.14 -29.47 -3.47
C VAL A 313 -36.94 -30.18 -2.87
N LEU A 314 -37.21 -31.21 -2.06
CA LEU A 314 -36.23 -32.20 -1.62
C LEU A 314 -35.83 -33.03 -2.84
N LEU A 315 -34.55 -32.93 -3.25
CA LEU A 315 -33.96 -33.88 -4.18
C LEU A 315 -33.61 -35.15 -3.41
N ASP A 316 -34.26 -36.23 -3.81
CA ASP A 316 -34.11 -37.60 -3.33
C ASP A 316 -32.72 -38.18 -3.63
N GLU A 317 -32.08 -38.76 -2.61
CA GLU A 317 -30.88 -39.56 -2.74
C GLU A 317 -31.23 -40.89 -3.41
N SER A 318 -30.75 -41.13 -4.61
CA SER A 318 -30.51 -42.50 -5.09
C SER A 318 -29.64 -42.52 -6.34
N TYR A 319 -28.35 -42.83 -6.17
CA TYR A 319 -27.60 -43.62 -7.13
C TYR A 319 -26.54 -44.45 -6.39
N GLU A 320 -26.93 -45.70 -6.06
CA GLU A 320 -26.01 -46.83 -5.92
C GLU A 320 -25.69 -47.40 -7.31
N SER A 321 -24.42 -47.55 -7.64
CA SER A 321 -23.70 -48.71 -8.16
C SER A 321 -22.43 -48.33 -8.90
#